data_b421927d7e133c5c68a08d39c1f0d95f
#
_entry.id   b421927d7e133c5c68a08d39c1f0d95f
#
_cell.length_a   1.000
_cell.length_b   1.000
_cell.length_c   1.000
_cell.angle_alpha   90.00
_cell.angle_beta   90.00
_cell.angle_gamma   90.00
#
_symmetry.space_group_name_H-M   'P 1'
#
loop_
_entity.id
_entity.type
_entity.pdbx_description
1 polymer ?
#
loop_
_entity_poly.entity_id
_entity_poly.type
_entity_poly.pdbx_seq_one_letter_code
_entity_poly.pdbx_strand_id
1 'polypeptide(L)'
;MLADKLGVSFCETSDNGTGDEHVEVIHDWPSQHTKIGTKEKVPSEVTYQKQGLIWGSLIPPNVQRHMWTKLQLDPTQKGEMVKIVREVSTSSSQEPNKQPVEIIADFLAQVKAHLIKNLDQKFGKVLWRTLDITLVVTVPAVWTEVAKARTLEAVDKAGFNAPEFPQLKKIVMTTEPEAAAIYTIKSLRGMYDAYSWSYSRVVASNTPIQKHSYGLQDFLLHLQ
;
A
#
# COMPACT_ATOMS: atom_id res chain seq x y z
N MET A 1 -14.58 -1.60 15.26
CA MET A 1 -15.01 -1.18 13.92
C MET A 1 -13.74 -1.01 13.08
N LEU A 2 -13.40 -2.02 12.27
CA LEU A 2 -12.19 -1.98 11.42
C LEU A 2 -12.49 -1.03 10.24
N ALA A 3 -12.07 0.22 10.38
CA ALA A 3 -12.07 1.13 9.24
C ALA A 3 -11.05 0.62 8.23
N ASP A 4 -11.49 0.38 6.99
CA ASP A 4 -10.59 0.06 5.89
C ASP A 4 -9.70 1.29 5.63
N LYS A 5 -8.40 1.14 5.87
CA LYS A 5 -7.42 2.21 5.75
C LYS A 5 -6.21 1.70 4.99
N LEU A 6 -5.69 2.54 4.11
CA LEU A 6 -4.47 2.27 3.36
C LEU A 6 -3.30 3.05 3.95
N GLY A 7 -2.16 2.39 4.11
CA GLY A 7 -0.87 2.98 4.41
C GLY A 7 0.09 2.82 3.23
N VAL A 8 1.04 3.73 3.09
CA VAL A 8 2.12 3.65 2.10
C VAL A 8 3.45 3.86 2.79
N SER A 9 4.38 2.97 2.54
CA SER A 9 5.77 3.10 2.97
C SER A 9 6.71 2.87 1.80
N PHE A 10 7.92 3.39 1.92
CA PHE A 10 8.98 3.18 0.93
C PHE A 10 10.34 3.06 1.60
N CYS A 11 11.28 2.42 0.95
CA CYS A 11 12.67 2.38 1.33
C CYS A 11 13.56 2.33 0.10
N GLU A 12 14.77 2.85 0.22
CA GLU A 12 15.84 2.61 -0.74
C GLU A 12 16.48 1.27 -0.40
N THR A 13 16.68 0.44 -1.44
CA THR A 13 17.40 -0.82 -1.31
C THR A 13 18.78 -0.67 -1.93
N SER A 14 19.83 -1.06 -1.21
CA SER A 14 21.18 -1.08 -1.75
C SER A 14 21.62 -2.50 -2.05
N ASP A 15 22.41 -2.68 -3.13
CA ASP A 15 22.95 -3.99 -3.53
C ASP A 15 23.79 -4.69 -2.47
N ASN A 16 24.29 -3.94 -1.50
CA ASN A 16 25.22 -4.47 -0.50
C ASN A 16 24.54 -5.21 0.65
N GLY A 17 23.19 -5.21 0.72
CA GLY A 17 22.43 -6.00 1.68
C GLY A 17 22.86 -5.79 3.15
N THR A 18 23.32 -4.60 3.50
CA THR A 18 23.86 -4.29 4.84
C THR A 18 22.78 -4.19 5.93
N GLY A 19 21.51 -4.41 5.59
CA GLY A 19 20.45 -4.54 6.58
C GLY A 19 19.89 -3.22 7.16
N ASP A 20 20.51 -2.09 6.87
CA ASP A 20 20.13 -0.77 7.37
C ASP A 20 19.12 -0.03 6.46
N GLU A 21 18.27 -0.78 5.78
CA GLU A 21 17.20 -0.20 4.98
C GLU A 21 16.23 0.59 5.87
N HIS A 22 16.28 1.90 5.80
CA HIS A 22 15.38 2.77 6.53
C HIS A 22 14.01 2.83 5.82
N VAL A 23 13.01 2.19 6.41
CA VAL A 23 11.63 2.23 5.92
C VAL A 23 10.96 3.53 6.37
N GLU A 24 10.48 4.30 5.44
CA GLU A 24 9.71 5.51 5.70
C GLU A 24 8.25 5.34 5.39
N VAL A 25 7.40 5.84 6.28
CA VAL A 25 5.95 5.81 6.13
C VAL A 25 5.46 7.19 5.70
N ILE A 26 4.52 7.25 4.78
CA ILE A 26 3.87 8.51 4.39
C ILE A 26 2.87 8.89 5.47
N HIS A 27 3.05 10.08 6.05
CA HIS A 27 2.24 10.59 7.15
C HIS A 27 1.30 11.74 6.75
N ASP A 28 1.66 12.54 5.75
CA ASP A 28 0.99 13.80 5.41
C ASP A 28 -0.19 13.61 4.46
N TRP A 29 -1.14 12.76 4.86
CA TRP A 29 -2.34 12.53 4.06
C TRP A 29 -3.25 13.77 4.03
N PRO A 30 -3.83 14.11 2.86
CA PRO A 30 -4.74 15.24 2.74
C PRO A 30 -5.94 15.11 3.68
N SER A 31 -6.25 16.18 4.42
CA SER A 31 -7.36 16.22 5.37
C SER A 31 -7.99 17.62 5.40
N GLN A 32 -9.30 17.69 5.67
CA GLN A 32 -9.97 18.97 5.92
C GLN A 32 -9.51 19.63 7.22
N HIS A 33 -9.01 18.84 8.18
CA HIS A 33 -8.57 19.31 9.48
C HIS A 33 -7.04 19.30 9.55
N THR A 34 -6.42 20.42 9.26
CA THR A 34 -4.96 20.61 9.19
C THR A 34 -4.23 20.50 10.54
N LYS A 35 -4.94 20.28 11.65
CA LYS A 35 -4.37 20.36 13.02
C LYS A 35 -4.32 19.03 13.79
N ILE A 36 -4.75 17.92 13.23
CA ILE A 36 -4.74 16.65 13.96
C ILE A 36 -3.66 15.75 13.34
N GLY A 37 -2.51 15.73 13.98
CA GLY A 37 -1.42 14.76 13.93
C GLY A 37 -1.19 14.00 12.61
N THR A 38 0.06 13.79 12.31
CA THR A 38 0.53 12.89 11.24
C THR A 38 -0.20 11.54 11.33
N LYS A 39 -0.94 11.19 10.30
CA LYS A 39 -1.65 9.91 10.23
C LYS A 39 -0.89 8.99 9.30
N GLU A 40 -0.54 7.81 9.77
CA GLU A 40 0.14 6.77 8.98
C GLU A 40 -0.75 6.14 7.92
N LYS A 41 -2.07 6.27 8.04
CA LYS A 41 -3.04 5.64 7.14
C LYS A 41 -4.17 6.60 6.76
N VAL A 42 -4.59 6.50 5.51
CA VAL A 42 -5.73 7.22 4.96
C VAL A 42 -6.95 6.30 4.85
N PRO A 43 -8.19 6.75 5.14
CA PRO A 43 -9.40 5.98 4.89
C PRO A 43 -9.53 5.61 3.40
N SER A 44 -9.79 4.33 3.11
CA SER A 44 -10.01 3.83 1.74
C SER A 44 -11.44 4.15 1.28
N GLU A 45 -11.74 5.44 1.22
CA GLU A 45 -13.08 5.97 0.95
C GLU A 45 -13.04 6.94 -0.23
N VAL A 46 -14.07 6.92 -1.06
CA VAL A 46 -14.27 7.89 -2.15
C VAL A 46 -15.72 8.32 -2.26
N THR A 47 -15.92 9.53 -2.73
CA THR A 47 -17.23 10.04 -3.13
C THR A 47 -17.12 10.80 -4.44
N TYR A 48 -18.14 10.66 -5.27
CA TYR A 48 -18.23 11.35 -6.56
C TYR A 48 -19.20 12.52 -6.43
N GLN A 49 -18.73 13.71 -6.73
CA GLN A 49 -19.52 14.93 -6.68
C GLN A 49 -19.48 15.64 -8.03
N LYS A 50 -20.39 16.59 -8.25
CA LYS A 50 -20.40 17.41 -9.50
C LYS A 50 -19.07 18.10 -9.80
N GLN A 51 -18.27 18.37 -8.77
CA GLN A 51 -16.97 19.04 -8.86
C GLN A 51 -15.79 18.07 -9.03
N GLY A 52 -16.02 16.77 -8.99
CA GLY A 52 -15.02 15.73 -9.12
C GLY A 52 -15.01 14.73 -7.97
N LEU A 53 -13.98 13.89 -7.96
CA LEU A 53 -13.77 12.88 -6.94
C LEU A 53 -13.14 13.50 -5.68
N ILE A 54 -13.72 13.16 -4.52
CA ILE A 54 -13.16 13.47 -3.19
C ILE A 54 -12.83 12.15 -2.50
N TRP A 55 -11.73 12.07 -1.79
CA TRP A 55 -11.22 10.83 -1.23
C TRP A 55 -10.66 10.97 0.18
N GLY A 56 -10.60 9.85 0.89
CA GLY A 56 -9.96 9.73 2.20
C GLY A 56 -10.52 10.70 3.24
N SER A 57 -9.64 11.34 3.98
CA SER A 57 -10.02 12.30 5.03
C SER A 57 -10.48 13.66 4.51
N LEU A 58 -10.53 13.86 3.19
CA LEU A 58 -11.13 15.05 2.56
C LEU A 58 -12.66 14.97 2.48
N ILE A 59 -13.26 13.80 2.67
CA ILE A 59 -14.71 13.62 2.58
C ILE A 59 -15.38 14.18 3.85
N PRO A 60 -16.32 15.12 3.75
CA PRO A 60 -17.04 15.64 4.89
C PRO A 60 -17.84 14.54 5.61
N PRO A 61 -18.03 14.61 6.95
CA PRO A 61 -18.68 13.55 7.73
C PRO A 61 -20.06 13.14 7.22
N ASN A 62 -20.85 14.09 6.75
CA ASN A 62 -22.26 13.89 6.35
C ASN A 62 -22.44 13.59 4.85
N VAL A 63 -21.35 13.35 4.12
CA VAL A 63 -21.39 13.03 2.69
C VAL A 63 -21.42 11.52 2.51
N GLN A 64 -22.34 11.06 1.68
CA GLN A 64 -22.44 9.68 1.24
C GLN A 64 -21.18 9.28 0.46
N ARG A 65 -20.64 8.09 0.75
CA ARG A 65 -19.36 7.65 0.23
C ARG A 65 -19.30 6.16 0.00
N HIS A 66 -18.46 5.73 -0.92
CA HIS A 66 -18.07 4.34 -1.05
C HIS A 66 -17.03 4.01 0.02
N MET A 67 -17.31 2.99 0.83
CA MET A 67 -16.44 2.46 1.86
C MET A 67 -16.40 0.94 1.79
N TRP A 68 -15.36 0.32 2.36
CA TRP A 68 -15.17 -1.15 2.35
C TRP A 68 -15.18 -1.78 0.95
N THR A 69 -14.84 -1.01 -0.07
CA THR A 69 -14.81 -1.48 -1.46
C THR A 69 -13.84 -2.64 -1.66
N LYS A 70 -12.77 -2.69 -0.86
CA LYS A 70 -11.84 -3.82 -0.82
C LYS A 70 -12.55 -5.16 -0.60
N LEU A 71 -13.52 -5.23 0.32
CA LEU A 71 -14.27 -6.46 0.60
C LEU A 71 -15.14 -6.92 -0.58
N GLN A 72 -15.46 -6.03 -1.51
CA GLN A 72 -16.26 -6.33 -2.69
C GLN A 72 -15.43 -6.93 -3.84
N LEU A 73 -14.09 -6.94 -3.73
CA LEU A 73 -13.22 -7.57 -4.73
C LEU A 73 -13.35 -9.10 -4.73
N ASP A 74 -13.69 -9.70 -3.58
CA ASP A 74 -13.91 -11.14 -3.50
C ASP A 74 -15.41 -11.47 -3.60
N PRO A 75 -15.90 -11.94 -4.76
CA PRO A 75 -17.30 -12.27 -4.95
C PRO A 75 -17.74 -13.53 -4.19
N THR A 76 -16.78 -14.34 -3.72
CA THR A 76 -17.04 -15.60 -3.03
C THR A 76 -17.27 -15.42 -1.54
N GLN A 77 -16.92 -14.27 -0.99
CA GLN A 77 -17.16 -13.92 0.41
C GLN A 77 -18.67 -13.87 0.68
N LYS A 78 -19.14 -14.81 1.52
CA LYS A 78 -20.56 -14.98 1.87
C LYS A 78 -20.88 -14.50 3.30
N GLY A 79 -19.96 -13.90 3.98
CA GLY A 79 -20.15 -13.40 5.35
C GLY A 79 -21.29 -12.38 5.44
N GLU A 80 -21.98 -12.35 6.57
CA GLU A 80 -23.08 -11.43 6.82
C GLU A 80 -22.66 -9.96 6.67
N MET A 81 -21.46 -9.62 7.13
CA MET A 81 -20.87 -8.28 6.95
C MET A 81 -20.71 -7.91 5.48
N VAL A 82 -20.31 -8.84 4.62
CA VAL A 82 -20.16 -8.58 3.18
C VAL A 82 -21.50 -8.33 2.51
N LYS A 83 -22.57 -9.03 2.95
CA LYS A 83 -23.94 -8.77 2.49
C LYS A 83 -24.38 -7.37 2.86
N ILE A 84 -24.21 -6.97 4.14
CA ILE A 84 -24.52 -5.64 4.63
C ILE A 84 -23.75 -4.56 3.84
N VAL A 85 -22.45 -4.75 3.63
CA VAL A 85 -21.63 -3.82 2.84
C VAL A 85 -22.16 -3.68 1.42
N ARG A 86 -22.51 -4.80 0.76
CA ARG A 86 -23.10 -4.77 -0.59
C ARG A 86 -24.44 -4.03 -0.62
N GLU A 87 -25.34 -4.31 0.31
CA GLU A 87 -26.63 -3.66 0.40
C GLU A 87 -26.50 -2.15 0.66
N VAL A 88 -25.65 -1.75 1.60
CA VAL A 88 -25.37 -0.33 1.89
C VAL A 88 -24.71 0.34 0.68
N SER A 89 -23.74 -0.29 0.04
CA SER A 89 -23.08 0.27 -1.14
C SER A 89 -24.03 0.42 -2.32
N THR A 90 -24.92 -0.55 -2.54
CA THR A 90 -25.91 -0.50 -3.65
C THR A 90 -26.97 0.58 -3.38
N SER A 91 -27.40 0.74 -2.14
CA SER A 91 -28.36 1.77 -1.74
C SER A 91 -27.78 3.19 -1.74
N SER A 92 -26.46 3.28 -1.65
CA SER A 92 -25.73 4.54 -1.46
C SER A 92 -25.01 5.04 -2.71
N SER A 93 -25.12 4.31 -3.81
CA SER A 93 -24.29 4.56 -5.00
C SER A 93 -24.71 5.83 -5.74
N GLN A 94 -23.87 6.86 -5.72
CA GLN A 94 -23.99 8.04 -6.59
C GLN A 94 -23.61 7.69 -8.04
N GLU A 95 -22.86 6.60 -8.23
CA GLU A 95 -22.44 6.04 -9.52
C GLU A 95 -22.86 4.56 -9.58
N PRO A 96 -24.17 4.26 -9.81
CA PRO A 96 -24.71 2.90 -9.70
C PRO A 96 -24.10 1.88 -10.65
N ASN A 97 -23.42 2.34 -11.70
CA ASN A 97 -22.82 1.48 -12.73
C ASN A 97 -21.32 1.22 -12.54
N LYS A 98 -20.68 1.82 -11.52
CA LYS A 98 -19.24 1.69 -11.34
C LYS A 98 -18.89 0.42 -10.58
N GLN A 99 -18.00 -0.38 -11.17
CA GLN A 99 -17.58 -1.66 -10.57
C GLN A 99 -16.64 -1.40 -9.37
N PRO A 100 -16.62 -2.27 -8.35
CA PRO A 100 -15.72 -2.14 -7.20
C PRO A 100 -14.25 -1.95 -7.57
N VAL A 101 -13.77 -2.65 -8.62
CA VAL A 101 -12.40 -2.51 -9.15
C VAL A 101 -12.13 -1.08 -9.62
N GLU A 102 -13.09 -0.43 -10.28
CA GLU A 102 -12.94 0.94 -10.77
C GLU A 102 -12.94 1.96 -9.63
N ILE A 103 -13.77 1.75 -8.61
CA ILE A 103 -13.81 2.60 -7.42
C ILE A 103 -12.46 2.55 -6.67
N ILE A 104 -11.88 1.35 -6.56
CA ILE A 104 -10.57 1.15 -5.94
C ILE A 104 -9.48 1.77 -6.81
N ALA A 105 -9.55 1.61 -8.12
CA ALA A 105 -8.60 2.24 -9.04
C ALA A 105 -8.60 3.75 -8.92
N ASP A 106 -9.77 4.38 -8.83
CA ASP A 106 -9.89 5.82 -8.62
C ASP A 106 -9.26 6.28 -7.30
N PHE A 107 -9.49 5.53 -6.23
CA PHE A 107 -8.84 5.78 -4.94
C PHE A 107 -7.31 5.66 -5.03
N LEU A 108 -6.81 4.57 -5.60
CA LEU A 108 -5.38 4.31 -5.78
C LEU A 108 -4.71 5.34 -6.70
N ALA A 109 -5.42 5.88 -7.69
CA ALA A 109 -4.91 6.97 -8.53
C ALA A 109 -4.65 8.24 -7.71
N GLN A 110 -5.51 8.55 -6.73
CA GLN A 110 -5.28 9.66 -5.80
C GLN A 110 -4.10 9.39 -4.87
N VAL A 111 -3.99 8.16 -4.38
CA VAL A 111 -2.84 7.70 -3.58
C VAL A 111 -1.55 7.84 -4.37
N LYS A 112 -1.52 7.40 -5.65
CA LYS A 112 -0.37 7.55 -6.55
C LYS A 112 0.04 9.02 -6.71
N ALA A 113 -0.93 9.90 -6.97
CA ALA A 113 -0.66 11.33 -7.13
C ALA A 113 -0.05 11.94 -5.86
N HIS A 114 -0.56 11.56 -4.69
CA HIS A 114 -0.02 12.00 -3.40
C HIS A 114 1.38 11.44 -3.15
N LEU A 115 1.61 10.15 -3.45
CA LEU A 115 2.92 9.52 -3.38
C LEU A 115 3.95 10.26 -4.24
N ILE A 116 3.66 10.49 -5.51
CA ILE A 116 4.55 11.20 -6.43
C ILE A 116 4.92 12.58 -5.86
N LYS A 117 3.94 13.31 -5.30
CA LYS A 117 4.19 14.59 -4.65
C LYS A 117 5.17 14.48 -3.48
N ASN A 118 5.02 13.45 -2.64
CA ASN A 118 5.95 13.20 -1.52
C ASN A 118 7.35 12.85 -2.00
N LEU A 119 7.46 11.98 -3.00
CA LEU A 119 8.76 11.62 -3.61
C LEU A 119 9.44 12.84 -4.24
N ASP A 120 8.68 13.68 -4.96
CA ASP A 120 9.18 14.93 -5.55
C ASP A 120 9.68 15.92 -4.49
N GLN A 121 9.00 16.01 -3.36
CA GLN A 121 9.40 16.89 -2.25
C GLN A 121 10.66 16.38 -1.53
N LYS A 122 10.76 15.07 -1.36
CA LYS A 122 11.87 14.47 -0.61
C LYS A 122 13.15 14.33 -1.43
N PHE A 123 13.05 13.79 -2.62
CA PHE A 123 14.19 13.42 -3.47
C PHE A 123 14.41 14.39 -4.64
N GLY A 124 13.52 15.39 -4.79
CA GLY A 124 13.50 16.22 -5.99
C GLY A 124 12.89 15.51 -7.19
N LYS A 125 12.44 16.28 -8.16
CA LYS A 125 11.65 15.77 -9.32
C LYS A 125 12.43 14.85 -10.27
N VAL A 126 13.74 14.83 -10.22
CA VAL A 126 14.58 14.10 -11.16
C VAL A 126 15.12 12.80 -10.57
N LEU A 127 15.66 12.85 -9.36
CA LEU A 127 16.47 11.76 -8.80
C LEU A 127 15.69 10.44 -8.71
N TRP A 128 14.54 10.42 -8.01
CA TRP A 128 13.78 9.18 -7.83
C TRP A 128 13.23 8.60 -9.14
N ARG A 129 13.09 9.43 -10.19
CA ARG A 129 12.64 8.97 -11.51
C ARG A 129 13.70 8.21 -12.29
N THR A 130 14.93 8.20 -11.81
CA THR A 130 16.02 7.39 -12.39
C THR A 130 16.17 6.03 -11.72
N LEU A 131 15.45 5.81 -10.61
CA LEU A 131 15.52 4.57 -9.84
C LEU A 131 14.48 3.57 -10.34
N ASP A 132 14.81 2.29 -10.31
CA ASP A 132 13.84 1.23 -10.55
C ASP A 132 12.96 1.04 -9.32
N ILE A 133 11.65 0.90 -9.52
CA ILE A 133 10.67 0.77 -8.43
C ILE A 133 10.06 -0.63 -8.44
N THR A 134 10.08 -1.27 -7.29
CA THR A 134 9.28 -2.46 -7.02
C THR A 134 8.12 -2.07 -6.12
N LEU A 135 6.89 -2.33 -6.57
CA LEU A 135 5.68 -2.11 -5.80
C LEU A 135 5.29 -3.40 -5.06
N VAL A 136 5.18 -3.33 -3.74
CA VAL A 136 4.65 -4.43 -2.92
C VAL A 136 3.21 -4.10 -2.52
N VAL A 137 2.29 -5.00 -2.81
CA VAL A 137 0.86 -4.88 -2.48
C VAL A 137 0.51 -5.95 -1.48
N THR A 138 -0.02 -5.58 -0.31
CA THR A 138 -0.51 -6.53 0.68
C THR A 138 -2.00 -6.80 0.53
N VAL A 139 -2.37 -8.07 0.69
CA VAL A 139 -3.75 -8.53 0.62
C VAL A 139 -4.08 -9.44 1.80
N PRO A 140 -5.36 -9.57 2.20
CA PRO A 140 -5.76 -10.54 3.20
C PRO A 140 -5.36 -11.97 2.81
N ALA A 141 -4.90 -12.79 3.77
CA ALA A 141 -4.47 -14.16 3.52
C ALA A 141 -5.61 -15.05 3.00
N VAL A 142 -6.85 -14.74 3.35
CA VAL A 142 -8.04 -15.50 2.99
C VAL A 142 -8.57 -15.19 1.58
N TRP A 143 -7.93 -14.27 0.86
CA TRP A 143 -8.42 -13.89 -0.47
C TRP A 143 -8.19 -14.96 -1.52
N THR A 144 -9.21 -15.11 -2.37
CA THR A 144 -9.15 -15.99 -3.54
C THR A 144 -8.24 -15.41 -4.62
N GLU A 145 -7.79 -16.24 -5.55
CA GLU A 145 -7.02 -15.78 -6.72
C GLU A 145 -7.79 -14.76 -7.56
N VAL A 146 -9.13 -14.85 -7.59
CA VAL A 146 -9.99 -13.86 -8.27
C VAL A 146 -9.88 -12.49 -7.58
N ALA A 147 -9.92 -12.45 -6.26
CA ALA A 147 -9.77 -11.19 -5.51
C ALA A 147 -8.38 -10.58 -5.70
N LYS A 148 -7.34 -11.41 -5.70
CA LYS A 148 -5.97 -10.99 -5.99
C LYS A 148 -5.82 -10.41 -7.40
N ALA A 149 -6.38 -11.10 -8.41
CA ALA A 149 -6.36 -10.61 -9.79
C ALA A 149 -7.09 -9.27 -9.96
N ARG A 150 -8.25 -9.10 -9.31
CA ARG A 150 -8.98 -7.82 -9.29
C ARG A 150 -8.23 -6.70 -8.59
N THR A 151 -7.45 -7.03 -7.56
CA THR A 151 -6.58 -6.05 -6.91
C THR A 151 -5.50 -5.57 -7.87
N LEU A 152 -4.83 -6.48 -8.58
CA LEU A 152 -3.83 -6.11 -9.59
C LEU A 152 -4.46 -5.31 -10.73
N GLU A 153 -5.66 -5.67 -11.17
CA GLU A 153 -6.41 -4.89 -12.16
C GLU A 153 -6.67 -3.44 -11.67
N ALA A 154 -7.06 -3.28 -10.41
CA ALA A 154 -7.27 -1.95 -9.83
C ALA A 154 -5.97 -1.15 -9.74
N VAL A 155 -4.86 -1.78 -9.39
CA VAL A 155 -3.52 -1.18 -9.35
C VAL A 155 -3.09 -0.72 -10.74
N ASP A 156 -3.29 -1.55 -11.77
CA ASP A 156 -2.99 -1.21 -13.16
C ASP A 156 -3.85 -0.04 -13.64
N LYS A 157 -5.17 -0.11 -13.44
CA LYS A 157 -6.11 0.97 -13.79
C LYS A 157 -5.84 2.30 -13.07
N ALA A 158 -5.24 2.25 -11.89
CA ALA A 158 -4.79 3.43 -11.16
C ALA A 158 -3.53 4.08 -11.75
N GLY A 159 -2.97 3.47 -12.80
CA GLY A 159 -1.77 3.94 -13.48
C GLY A 159 -0.46 3.52 -12.78
N PHE A 160 -0.48 2.51 -11.93
CA PHE A 160 0.74 1.81 -11.52
C PHE A 160 1.12 0.79 -12.59
N ASN A 161 1.49 1.30 -13.76
CA ASN A 161 1.87 0.52 -14.92
C ASN A 161 2.98 1.23 -15.71
N ALA A 162 3.67 0.51 -16.58
CA ALA A 162 4.82 1.04 -17.30
C ALA A 162 4.55 2.31 -18.12
N PRO A 163 3.40 2.51 -18.81
CA PRO A 163 3.13 3.74 -19.55
C PRO A 163 2.99 4.97 -18.67
N GLU A 164 2.32 4.86 -17.50
CA GLU A 164 2.05 6.00 -16.62
C GLU A 164 3.06 6.15 -15.47
N PHE A 165 3.76 5.05 -15.14
CA PHE A 165 4.75 5.00 -14.08
C PHE A 165 5.97 4.19 -14.52
N PRO A 166 6.78 4.73 -15.45
CA PRO A 166 7.84 3.98 -16.16
C PRO A 166 8.95 3.46 -15.24
N GLN A 167 9.08 4.01 -14.04
CA GLN A 167 10.02 3.53 -13.02
C GLN A 167 9.59 2.19 -12.41
N LEU A 168 8.30 1.85 -12.49
CA LEU A 168 7.76 0.61 -11.96
C LEU A 168 8.21 -0.58 -12.82
N LYS A 169 9.10 -1.42 -12.28
CA LYS A 169 9.63 -2.61 -12.96
C LYS A 169 8.94 -3.89 -12.50
N LYS A 170 8.48 -3.91 -11.26
CA LYS A 170 7.93 -5.13 -10.66
C LYS A 170 6.78 -4.81 -9.71
N ILE A 171 5.75 -5.65 -9.73
CA ILE A 171 4.72 -5.69 -8.69
C ILE A 171 4.83 -7.04 -7.99
N VAL A 172 4.93 -7.00 -6.67
CA VAL A 172 4.98 -8.18 -5.79
C VAL A 172 3.72 -8.16 -4.92
N MET A 173 3.05 -9.27 -4.83
CA MET A 173 1.91 -9.43 -3.93
C MET A 173 2.32 -10.33 -2.77
N THR A 174 1.99 -9.92 -1.56
CA THR A 174 2.17 -10.71 -0.33
C THR A 174 0.93 -10.61 0.55
N THR A 175 0.82 -11.47 1.55
CA THR A 175 -0.30 -11.38 2.47
C THR A 175 0.01 -10.45 3.65
N GLU A 176 -1.03 -9.85 4.24
CA GLU A 176 -0.89 -8.99 5.42
C GLU A 176 -0.17 -9.69 6.58
N PRO A 177 -0.47 -10.96 6.93
CA PRO A 177 0.28 -11.70 7.96
C PRO A 177 1.75 -11.94 7.60
N GLU A 178 2.07 -12.25 6.34
CA GLU A 178 3.45 -12.44 5.89
C GLU A 178 4.26 -11.15 6.03
N ALA A 179 3.70 -10.03 5.58
CA ALA A 179 4.33 -8.72 5.71
C ALA A 179 4.58 -8.37 7.19
N ALA A 180 3.59 -8.59 8.06
CA ALA A 180 3.70 -8.37 9.50
C ALA A 180 4.77 -9.27 10.13
N ALA A 181 4.85 -10.54 9.74
CA ALA A 181 5.86 -11.49 10.23
C ALA A 181 7.28 -11.05 9.83
N ILE A 182 7.48 -10.65 8.57
CA ILE A 182 8.76 -10.14 8.08
C ILE A 182 9.20 -8.89 8.88
N TYR A 183 8.28 -7.95 9.08
CA TYR A 183 8.55 -6.75 9.88
C TYR A 183 8.95 -7.10 11.33
N THR A 184 8.22 -8.01 11.95
CA THR A 184 8.49 -8.46 13.33
C THR A 184 9.86 -9.13 13.44
N ILE A 185 10.22 -10.00 12.48
CA ILE A 185 11.52 -10.66 12.45
C ILE A 185 12.66 -9.64 12.27
N LYS A 186 12.50 -8.66 11.36
CA LYS A 186 13.48 -7.58 11.18
C LYS A 186 13.65 -6.76 12.48
N SER A 187 12.54 -6.37 13.10
CA SER A 187 12.56 -5.60 14.36
C SER A 187 13.23 -6.36 15.50
N LEU A 188 12.97 -7.67 15.63
CA LEU A 188 13.62 -8.52 16.63
C LEU A 188 15.12 -8.69 16.35
N ARG A 189 15.52 -8.86 15.08
CA ARG A 189 16.96 -8.94 14.72
C ARG A 189 17.69 -7.67 15.07
N GLY A 190 17.15 -6.50 14.76
CA GLY A 190 17.71 -5.21 15.15
C GLY A 190 17.85 -5.06 16.68
N MET A 191 16.92 -5.60 17.45
CA MET A 191 17.04 -5.68 18.91
C MET A 191 18.15 -6.66 19.33
N TYR A 192 18.23 -7.84 18.71
CA TYR A 192 19.28 -8.82 19.01
C TYR A 192 20.67 -8.33 18.63
N ASP A 193 20.83 -7.62 17.53
CA ASP A 193 22.12 -7.04 17.13
C ASP A 193 22.55 -5.95 18.11
N ALA A 194 21.61 -5.14 18.65
CA ALA A 194 21.89 -4.17 19.72
C ALA A 194 22.28 -4.85 21.05
N TYR A 195 21.76 -6.04 21.34
CA TYR A 195 22.13 -6.84 22.51
C TYR A 195 23.33 -7.78 22.25
N SER A 196 23.57 -8.17 20.99
CA SER A 196 24.64 -9.13 20.60
C SER A 196 26.03 -8.54 20.67
N TRP A 197 26.18 -7.22 20.75
CA TRP A 197 27.48 -6.61 21.07
C TRP A 197 28.01 -6.99 22.43
N SER A 198 27.17 -7.54 23.32
CA SER A 198 27.60 -8.05 24.64
C SER A 198 27.79 -9.57 24.70
N TYR A 199 27.39 -10.33 23.67
CA TYR A 199 27.54 -11.80 23.63
C TYR A 199 28.05 -12.31 22.29
N SER A 200 29.26 -11.94 21.89
CA SER A 200 29.94 -12.59 20.79
C SER A 200 30.51 -13.93 21.21
N ARG A 201 30.03 -14.93 20.59
CA ARG A 201 30.47 -16.31 20.33
C ARG A 201 29.41 -17.32 20.73
N VAL A 202 28.75 -17.85 19.74
CA VAL A 202 28.62 -19.30 19.50
C VAL A 202 27.75 -19.55 18.25
N VAL A 203 28.38 -20.25 17.29
CA VAL A 203 27.84 -21.11 16.22
C VAL A 203 27.38 -20.44 14.92
N ALA A 204 28.33 -20.47 13.99
CA ALA A 204 28.04 -20.49 12.56
C ALA A 204 27.40 -21.84 12.18
N SER A 205 26.28 -21.79 11.48
CA SER A 205 25.87 -22.87 10.60
C SER A 205 25.33 -22.29 9.29
N ASN A 206 26.04 -22.66 8.23
CA ASN A 206 25.85 -22.30 6.84
C ASN A 206 24.52 -22.75 6.28
N THR A 207 23.80 -21.83 5.65
CA THR A 207 22.98 -22.15 4.46
C THR A 207 23.08 -20.96 3.52
N PRO A 208 23.54 -21.15 2.27
CA PRO A 208 23.69 -20.04 1.33
C PRO A 208 22.35 -19.70 0.72
N ILE A 209 21.83 -18.51 1.06
CA ILE A 209 20.79 -17.85 0.26
C ILE A 209 21.47 -17.36 -1.02
N GLN A 210 21.04 -17.86 -2.16
CA GLN A 210 21.53 -17.43 -3.47
C GLN A 210 21.33 -15.92 -3.61
N LYS A 211 22.45 -15.21 -3.66
CA LYS A 211 22.50 -13.79 -4.01
C LYS A 211 22.24 -13.66 -5.50
N HIS A 212 21.11 -13.10 -5.88
CA HIS A 212 20.96 -12.47 -7.19
C HIS A 212 21.50 -11.05 -7.04
N SER A 213 22.64 -10.82 -7.68
CA SER A 213 23.24 -9.49 -7.81
C SER A 213 22.41 -8.69 -8.81
N TYR A 214 21.73 -7.67 -8.33
CA TYR A 214 21.18 -6.61 -9.17
C TYR A 214 21.87 -5.32 -8.76
N GLY A 215 22.77 -4.85 -9.64
CA GLY A 215 23.37 -3.54 -9.53
C GLY A 215 22.37 -2.52 -9.99
N LEU A 216 21.90 -1.74 -9.05
CA LEU A 216 21.30 -0.41 -9.10
C LEU A 216 20.46 -0.24 -7.83
N GLN A 217 20.46 0.94 -7.24
CA GLN A 217 19.62 1.24 -6.08
C GLN A 217 18.14 1.10 -6.48
N ASP A 218 17.45 0.10 -5.94
CA ASP A 218 16.06 -0.15 -6.18
C ASP A 218 15.19 0.51 -5.09
N PHE A 219 14.05 1.02 -5.50
CA PHE A 219 13.07 1.62 -4.59
C PHE A 219 11.97 0.60 -4.30
N LEU A 220 11.78 0.25 -3.03
CA LEU A 220 10.68 -0.59 -2.61
C LEU A 220 9.52 0.28 -2.14
N LEU A 221 8.39 0.16 -2.82
CA LEU A 221 7.14 0.82 -2.47
C LEU A 221 6.14 -0.19 -1.93
N HIS A 222 5.56 0.07 -0.77
CA HIS A 222 4.61 -0.83 -0.13
C HIS A 222 3.25 -0.14 0.06
N LEU A 223 2.19 -0.76 -0.50
CA LEU A 223 0.79 -0.41 -0.28
C LEU A 223 0.16 -1.43 0.68
N GLN A 224 -0.36 -0.97 1.81
CA GLN A 224 -0.93 -1.80 2.85
C GLN A 224 -2.43 -1.53 3.03
#